data_8bfbc24754c69001e0bcb0c00f1314a0
#
_entry.id   8bfbc24754c69001e0bcb0c00f1314a0
#
_cell.length_a   1.000
_cell.length_b   1.000
_cell.length_c   1.000
_cell.angle_alpha   90.00
_cell.angle_beta   90.00
_cell.angle_gamma   90.00
#
_symmetry.space_group_name_H-M   'P 1'
#
loop_
_entity.id
_entity.type
_entity.pdbx_description
1 polymer ?
#
loop_
_entity_poly.entity_id
_entity_poly.type
_entity_poly.pdbx_seq_one_letter_code
_entity_poly.pdbx_strand_id
1 'polypeptide(L)'
;MISSTSSASEYRPKNFDEMIGQDAIVKTLNNAIKKDNIPQALLFCGPRGVGKTSCARILAKTINNLEEDFEYNIFELDAASNNSVEDIRNITDQIRIPPQNGRYKVYIIDEVHMLSNQAFNAFLKSLEEPPEHVVFILATTEKNKILPTILSRCQIYDFKKVDSKSITKLLLKICKEKKIKHEDGSLLLIAERSDGSIRDSLSIFDRLVSFTNSNLTLEEVTSNLNILDFNTYFKLTDLINGKDIPGILHLYNDVYNKGFDDLNFLNGLSKHLRELLVYRLNSFDKLSDHKNELSKKYIEHSKNILDQDLIFMIDLINETLINYQKVNDKRMHIELCLMKLASLDSIKKKKSLIKTTELISSIEKEISEIKVKDSEKLFIQPEKKDISSLSIASLNFKKSIEEEIEEETLELPNDDFTDNDFETAWKKFCDLEKKDGNNNILSLLKMNQPFVNDNVIIINTINKMNFKEMKGYKSKIQTFISKELNNYSISIDIKLTEETDKKKFLDSKEKLKIIQENNESIISLIEEFNLRI
;
A
#
# COMPACT_ATOMS: atom_id res chain seq x y z
N MET A 1 18.34 37.77 18.87
CA MET A 1 16.91 37.46 18.77
C MET A 1 16.74 36.52 17.60
N ILE A 2 16.38 35.26 17.85
CA ILE A 2 16.04 34.30 16.79
C ILE A 2 14.70 34.78 16.25
N SER A 3 14.63 35.09 14.95
CA SER A 3 13.39 35.54 14.31
C SER A 3 12.28 34.51 14.52
N SER A 4 11.08 34.95 14.84
CA SER A 4 9.91 34.10 15.11
C SER A 4 9.39 33.33 13.87
N THR A 5 10.00 33.51 12.72
CA THR A 5 9.70 32.84 11.46
C THR A 5 10.41 31.50 11.37
N SER A 6 9.69 30.42 11.03
CA SER A 6 10.27 29.09 10.87
C SER A 6 11.24 29.07 9.67
N SER A 7 12.35 28.32 9.77
CA SER A 7 13.31 28.18 8.66
C SER A 7 12.63 27.63 7.39
N ALA A 8 11.61 26.81 7.54
CA ALA A 8 10.82 26.34 6.40
C ALA A 8 10.10 27.47 5.62
N SER A 9 9.80 28.58 6.26
CA SER A 9 9.25 29.78 5.60
C SER A 9 10.35 30.69 5.08
N GLU A 10 11.40 30.92 5.88
CA GLU A 10 12.52 31.79 5.58
C GLU A 10 13.34 31.32 4.37
N TYR A 11 13.65 30.00 4.32
CA TYR A 11 14.43 29.37 3.25
C TYR A 11 13.56 28.75 2.15
N ARG A 12 12.34 29.22 2.00
CA ARG A 12 11.49 28.82 0.88
C ARG A 12 12.09 29.39 -0.41
N PRO A 13 12.33 28.54 -1.45
CA PRO A 13 12.96 29.02 -2.68
C PRO A 13 12.11 30.13 -3.34
N LYS A 14 12.78 31.19 -3.78
CA LYS A 14 12.18 32.38 -4.42
C LYS A 14 12.34 32.36 -5.94
N ASN A 15 13.30 31.63 -6.45
CA ASN A 15 13.58 31.45 -7.87
C ASN A 15 13.90 29.99 -8.20
N PHE A 16 13.95 29.67 -9.49
CA PHE A 16 14.22 28.31 -9.94
C PHE A 16 15.64 27.82 -9.60
N ASP A 17 16.62 28.68 -9.47
CA ASP A 17 18.00 28.33 -9.16
C ASP A 17 18.16 27.86 -7.71
N GLU A 18 17.26 28.26 -6.84
CA GLU A 18 17.19 27.84 -5.44
C GLU A 18 16.44 26.51 -5.24
N MET A 19 15.83 25.96 -6.29
CA MET A 19 15.13 24.67 -6.22
C MET A 19 16.12 23.52 -6.14
N ILE A 20 16.03 22.71 -5.09
CA ILE A 20 16.97 21.62 -4.80
C ILE A 20 16.40 20.28 -5.25
N GLY A 21 17.19 19.51 -6.00
CA GLY A 21 16.88 18.12 -6.36
C GLY A 21 15.78 17.96 -7.42
N GLN A 22 15.37 19.04 -8.10
CA GLN A 22 14.34 19.04 -9.13
C GLN A 22 14.83 19.57 -10.48
N ASP A 23 16.13 19.40 -10.79
CA ASP A 23 16.82 20.02 -11.94
C ASP A 23 16.12 19.72 -13.28
N ALA A 24 15.60 18.50 -13.48
CA ALA A 24 14.92 18.10 -14.71
C ALA A 24 13.61 18.87 -14.92
N ILE A 25 12.84 19.06 -13.85
CA ILE A 25 11.57 19.80 -13.87
C ILE A 25 11.86 21.28 -14.12
N VAL A 26 12.79 21.85 -13.37
CA VAL A 26 13.21 23.25 -13.52
C VAL A 26 13.67 23.55 -14.95
N LYS A 27 14.50 22.66 -15.53
CA LYS A 27 14.97 22.79 -16.91
C LYS A 27 13.80 22.75 -17.91
N THR A 28 12.84 21.85 -17.70
CA THR A 28 11.67 21.73 -18.58
C THR A 28 10.78 22.96 -18.51
N LEU A 29 10.50 23.46 -17.30
CA LEU A 29 9.70 24.67 -17.10
C LEU A 29 10.39 25.92 -17.68
N ASN A 30 11.70 26.08 -17.44
CA ASN A 30 12.48 27.17 -18.03
C ASN A 30 12.48 27.15 -19.56
N ASN A 31 12.53 25.95 -20.18
CA ASN A 31 12.43 25.82 -21.62
C ASN A 31 11.03 26.19 -22.15
N ALA A 32 9.97 25.83 -21.42
CA ALA A 32 8.59 26.21 -21.77
C ALA A 32 8.40 27.74 -21.71
N ILE A 33 8.93 28.37 -20.66
CA ILE A 33 8.90 29.83 -20.49
C ILE A 33 9.67 30.54 -21.63
N LYS A 34 10.90 30.09 -21.93
CA LYS A 34 11.73 30.68 -23.00
C LYS A 34 11.10 30.56 -24.39
N LYS A 35 10.32 29.53 -24.64
CA LYS A 35 9.61 29.29 -25.89
C LYS A 35 8.22 29.94 -25.93
N ASP A 36 7.82 30.62 -24.88
CA ASP A 36 6.46 31.15 -24.69
C ASP A 36 5.35 30.12 -24.95
N ASN A 37 5.63 28.87 -24.59
CA ASN A 37 4.70 27.73 -24.76
C ASN A 37 4.41 27.10 -23.40
N ILE A 38 3.63 27.81 -22.60
CA ILE A 38 3.26 27.41 -21.25
C ILE A 38 1.93 26.64 -21.32
N PRO A 39 1.87 25.39 -20.82
CA PRO A 39 0.62 24.65 -20.76
C PRO A 39 -0.38 25.36 -19.86
N GLN A 40 -1.64 25.41 -20.28
CA GLN A 40 -2.71 26.03 -19.47
C GLN A 40 -3.10 25.19 -18.24
N ALA A 41 -2.79 23.88 -18.23
CA ALA A 41 -3.01 23.00 -17.08
C ALA A 41 -1.77 22.16 -16.79
N LEU A 42 -1.19 22.36 -15.60
CA LEU A 42 -0.03 21.63 -15.09
C LEU A 42 -0.44 20.84 -13.85
N LEU A 43 0.07 19.60 -13.72
CA LEU A 43 -0.13 18.78 -12.54
C LEU A 43 1.23 18.38 -11.93
N PHE A 44 1.49 18.88 -10.72
CA PHE A 44 2.71 18.59 -9.95
C PHE A 44 2.42 17.45 -8.98
N CYS A 45 2.98 16.27 -9.27
CA CYS A 45 2.82 15.07 -8.47
C CYS A 45 4.08 14.78 -7.68
N GLY A 46 3.97 14.24 -6.46
CA GLY A 46 5.13 13.76 -5.70
C GLY A 46 4.97 13.91 -4.20
N PRO A 47 5.92 13.40 -3.40
CA PRO A 47 5.85 13.41 -1.94
C PRO A 47 5.64 14.80 -1.34
N ARG A 48 5.22 14.82 -0.09
CA ARG A 48 5.06 16.08 0.66
C ARG A 48 6.42 16.73 0.90
N GLY A 49 6.46 18.06 0.88
CA GLY A 49 7.64 18.85 1.27
C GLY A 49 8.82 18.85 0.30
N VAL A 50 8.64 18.36 -0.95
CA VAL A 50 9.67 18.35 -2.01
C VAL A 50 9.72 19.62 -2.87
N GLY A 51 8.84 20.62 -2.59
CA GLY A 51 8.86 21.92 -3.25
C GLY A 51 7.78 22.13 -4.33
N LYS A 52 6.74 21.30 -4.44
CA LYS A 52 5.66 21.44 -5.44
C LYS A 52 5.02 22.82 -5.43
N THR A 53 4.47 23.23 -4.29
CA THR A 53 3.80 24.54 -4.13
C THR A 53 4.78 25.71 -4.28
N SER A 54 6.05 25.56 -3.87
CA SER A 54 7.08 26.58 -4.10
C SER A 54 7.38 26.74 -5.59
N CYS A 55 7.54 25.63 -6.32
CA CYS A 55 7.73 25.64 -7.76
C CYS A 55 6.54 26.28 -8.50
N ALA A 56 5.30 25.98 -8.06
CA ALA A 56 4.09 26.59 -8.61
C ALA A 56 4.10 28.11 -8.45
N ARG A 57 4.46 28.61 -7.27
CA ARG A 57 4.56 30.06 -7.01
C ARG A 57 5.66 30.72 -7.82
N ILE A 58 6.84 30.08 -7.93
CA ILE A 58 7.95 30.58 -8.75
C ILE A 58 7.50 30.67 -10.22
N LEU A 59 6.88 29.60 -10.75
CA LEU A 59 6.38 29.58 -12.11
C LEU A 59 5.38 30.71 -12.34
N ALA A 60 4.38 30.85 -11.45
CA ALA A 60 3.34 31.87 -11.55
C ALA A 60 3.90 33.31 -11.58
N LYS A 61 4.93 33.58 -10.77
CA LYS A 61 5.63 34.88 -10.78
C LYS A 61 6.42 35.09 -12.07
N THR A 62 7.16 34.06 -12.50
CA THR A 62 8.05 34.17 -13.67
C THR A 62 7.28 34.37 -14.96
N ILE A 63 6.12 33.72 -15.17
CA ILE A 63 5.32 33.85 -16.39
C ILE A 63 4.62 35.20 -16.51
N ASN A 64 4.42 35.89 -15.38
CA ASN A 64 3.80 37.21 -15.33
C ASN A 64 4.84 38.33 -15.30
N ASN A 65 6.14 38.03 -15.19
CA ASN A 65 7.22 39.03 -15.00
C ASN A 65 6.93 40.00 -13.83
N LEU A 66 6.28 39.50 -12.75
CA LEU A 66 5.90 40.31 -11.61
C LEU A 66 6.96 40.20 -10.51
N GLU A 67 7.60 41.33 -10.19
CA GLU A 67 8.46 41.46 -9.01
C GLU A 67 7.63 41.90 -7.78
N GLU A 68 6.66 42.77 -7.97
CA GLU A 68 5.73 43.29 -6.97
C GLU A 68 4.27 43.13 -7.47
N ASP A 69 3.29 43.21 -6.58
CA ASP A 69 1.83 43.11 -6.88
C ASP A 69 1.33 41.78 -7.46
N PHE A 70 2.03 40.66 -7.15
CA PHE A 70 1.63 39.34 -7.65
C PHE A 70 0.34 38.80 -7.01
N GLU A 71 -0.11 39.34 -5.88
CA GLU A 71 -1.25 38.86 -5.11
C GLU A 71 -2.59 38.96 -5.90
N TYR A 72 -2.70 39.88 -6.83
CA TYR A 72 -3.91 40.05 -7.64
C TYR A 72 -4.05 39.04 -8.79
N ASN A 73 -2.98 38.37 -9.17
CA ASN A 73 -2.96 37.46 -10.32
C ASN A 73 -2.71 36.00 -9.94
N ILE A 74 -2.32 35.73 -8.70
CA ILE A 74 -2.02 34.39 -8.22
C ILE A 74 -3.00 34.00 -7.11
N PHE A 75 -3.89 33.09 -7.41
CA PHE A 75 -4.90 32.57 -6.49
C PHE A 75 -4.46 31.21 -5.99
N GLU A 76 -4.18 31.10 -4.71
CA GLU A 76 -3.76 29.86 -4.07
C GLU A 76 -4.90 29.31 -3.22
N LEU A 77 -5.27 28.05 -3.47
CA LEU A 77 -6.31 27.32 -2.78
C LEU A 77 -5.73 26.01 -2.24
N ASP A 78 -5.96 25.74 -0.98
CA ASP A 78 -5.73 24.43 -0.38
C ASP A 78 -7.02 23.62 -0.45
N ALA A 79 -7.04 22.57 -1.26
CA ALA A 79 -8.21 21.69 -1.42
C ALA A 79 -8.54 20.89 -0.15
N ALA A 80 -7.63 20.79 0.82
CA ALA A 80 -7.96 20.17 2.11
C ALA A 80 -8.95 21.02 2.91
N SER A 81 -8.87 22.36 2.78
CA SER A 81 -9.74 23.31 3.48
C SER A 81 -10.92 23.77 2.61
N ASN A 82 -10.79 23.73 1.30
CA ASN A 82 -11.75 24.26 0.32
C ASN A 82 -12.09 23.16 -0.71
N ASN A 83 -12.85 22.15 -0.30
CA ASN A 83 -13.14 20.96 -1.10
C ASN A 83 -14.58 20.89 -1.61
N SER A 84 -15.39 21.93 -1.34
CA SER A 84 -16.80 21.97 -1.71
C SER A 84 -17.01 22.32 -3.18
N VAL A 85 -18.19 22.00 -3.69
CA VAL A 85 -18.60 22.38 -5.05
C VAL A 85 -18.73 23.89 -5.20
N GLU A 86 -19.13 24.56 -4.12
CA GLU A 86 -19.33 26.03 -4.10
C GLU A 86 -18.00 26.77 -4.22
N ASP A 87 -16.95 26.28 -3.52
CA ASP A 87 -15.60 26.87 -3.64
C ASP A 87 -15.09 26.81 -5.07
N ILE A 88 -15.28 25.67 -5.74
CA ILE A 88 -14.85 25.49 -7.12
C ILE A 88 -15.71 26.30 -8.09
N ARG A 89 -17.01 26.46 -7.85
CA ARG A 89 -17.87 27.34 -8.67
C ARG A 89 -17.44 28.80 -8.56
N ASN A 90 -17.13 29.27 -7.36
CA ASN A 90 -16.63 30.63 -7.14
C ASN A 90 -15.34 30.88 -7.94
N ILE A 91 -14.42 29.89 -7.96
CA ILE A 91 -13.22 29.96 -8.80
C ILE A 91 -13.61 30.02 -10.28
N THR A 92 -14.51 29.12 -10.73
CA THR A 92 -14.94 29.05 -12.13
C THR A 92 -15.56 30.36 -12.63
N ASP A 93 -16.28 31.10 -11.79
CA ASP A 93 -16.83 32.42 -12.12
C ASP A 93 -15.74 33.48 -12.20
N GLN A 94 -14.75 33.45 -11.32
CA GLN A 94 -13.60 34.35 -11.31
C GLN A 94 -12.64 34.15 -12.49
N ILE A 95 -12.54 32.92 -13.02
CA ILE A 95 -11.71 32.58 -14.17
C ILE A 95 -12.05 33.37 -15.41
N ARG A 96 -13.33 33.73 -15.61
CA ARG A 96 -13.82 34.46 -16.77
C ARG A 96 -13.36 35.94 -16.82
N ILE A 97 -12.93 36.47 -15.68
CA ILE A 97 -12.48 37.85 -15.56
C ILE A 97 -10.98 37.89 -15.89
N PRO A 98 -10.56 38.67 -16.91
CA PRO A 98 -9.14 38.79 -17.26
C PRO A 98 -8.33 39.44 -16.12
N PRO A 99 -7.00 39.21 -16.06
CA PRO A 99 -6.14 39.85 -15.08
C PRO A 99 -6.11 41.39 -15.27
N GLN A 100 -6.00 42.12 -14.18
CA GLN A 100 -5.86 43.59 -14.24
C GLN A 100 -4.43 44.01 -14.65
N ASN A 101 -3.43 43.28 -14.12
CA ASN A 101 -2.03 43.48 -14.40
C ASN A 101 -1.40 42.13 -14.81
N GLY A 102 -0.38 42.14 -15.68
CA GLY A 102 0.29 40.90 -16.13
C GLY A 102 -0.47 40.17 -17.24
N ARG A 103 0.08 39.03 -17.67
CA ARG A 103 -0.42 38.25 -18.81
C ARG A 103 -1.39 37.15 -18.41
N TYR A 104 -1.10 36.49 -17.30
CA TYR A 104 -1.81 35.29 -16.87
C TYR A 104 -2.42 35.42 -15.48
N LYS A 105 -3.59 34.88 -15.31
CA LYS A 105 -4.25 34.64 -14.03
C LYS A 105 -3.98 33.22 -13.62
N VAL A 106 -3.22 33.00 -12.55
CA VAL A 106 -2.73 31.67 -12.16
C VAL A 106 -3.50 31.15 -10.96
N TYR A 107 -4.08 29.97 -11.10
CA TYR A 107 -4.76 29.26 -10.02
C TYR A 107 -3.91 28.09 -9.55
N ILE A 108 -3.39 28.16 -8.33
CA ILE A 108 -2.62 27.10 -7.69
C ILE A 108 -3.56 26.35 -6.74
N ILE A 109 -3.85 25.09 -7.03
CA ILE A 109 -4.68 24.23 -6.18
C ILE A 109 -3.80 23.17 -5.57
N ASP A 110 -3.52 23.31 -4.27
CA ASP A 110 -2.71 22.36 -3.53
C ASP A 110 -3.56 21.21 -2.97
N GLU A 111 -2.97 20.05 -2.84
CA GLU A 111 -3.59 18.78 -2.42
C GLU A 111 -4.91 18.47 -3.17
N VAL A 112 -4.90 18.70 -4.49
CA VAL A 112 -6.09 18.61 -5.34
C VAL A 112 -6.86 17.29 -5.23
N HIS A 113 -6.20 16.19 -4.80
CA HIS A 113 -6.83 14.90 -4.54
C HIS A 113 -7.86 14.92 -3.38
N MET A 114 -7.87 16.00 -2.58
CA MET A 114 -8.83 16.19 -1.48
C MET A 114 -10.18 16.78 -1.93
N LEU A 115 -10.29 17.23 -3.19
CA LEU A 115 -11.55 17.70 -3.75
C LEU A 115 -12.59 16.58 -3.78
N SER A 116 -13.85 16.92 -3.50
CA SER A 116 -14.96 15.98 -3.66
C SER A 116 -15.16 15.62 -5.14
N ASN A 117 -15.74 14.45 -5.42
CA ASN A 117 -16.03 14.04 -6.80
C ASN A 117 -16.92 15.04 -7.55
N GLN A 118 -17.84 15.67 -6.84
CA GLN A 118 -18.71 16.70 -7.41
C GLN A 118 -17.94 17.99 -7.74
N ALA A 119 -17.00 18.41 -6.86
CA ALA A 119 -16.11 19.53 -7.10
C ALA A 119 -15.17 19.27 -8.29
N PHE A 120 -14.61 18.06 -8.40
CA PHE A 120 -13.84 17.65 -9.57
C PHE A 120 -14.64 17.78 -10.87
N ASN A 121 -15.87 17.27 -10.89
CA ASN A 121 -16.72 17.33 -12.08
C ASN A 121 -17.08 18.78 -12.47
N ALA A 122 -17.30 19.65 -11.49
CA ALA A 122 -17.52 21.09 -11.75
C ALA A 122 -16.27 21.76 -12.35
N PHE A 123 -15.07 21.31 -11.93
CA PHE A 123 -13.80 21.86 -12.39
C PHE A 123 -13.39 21.38 -13.79
N LEU A 124 -13.82 20.17 -14.21
CA LEU A 124 -13.46 19.58 -15.50
C LEU A 124 -13.75 20.52 -16.67
N LYS A 125 -14.90 21.20 -16.68
CA LYS A 125 -15.27 22.13 -17.75
C LYS A 125 -14.26 23.27 -17.92
N SER A 126 -13.74 23.79 -16.82
CA SER A 126 -12.72 24.85 -16.84
C SER A 126 -11.33 24.35 -17.26
N LEU A 127 -11.05 23.05 -17.08
CA LEU A 127 -9.81 22.43 -17.54
C LEU A 127 -9.87 21.99 -19.00
N GLU A 128 -11.07 21.74 -19.55
CA GLU A 128 -11.27 21.37 -20.95
C GLU A 128 -11.10 22.57 -21.88
N GLU A 129 -11.69 23.70 -21.53
CA GLU A 129 -11.68 24.94 -22.32
C GLU A 129 -11.25 26.13 -21.44
N PRO A 130 -9.99 26.15 -20.99
CA PRO A 130 -9.50 27.25 -20.16
C PRO A 130 -9.37 28.52 -21.01
N PRO A 131 -9.76 29.71 -20.51
CA PRO A 131 -9.49 30.97 -21.20
C PRO A 131 -7.98 31.15 -21.43
N GLU A 132 -7.60 31.84 -22.52
CA GLU A 132 -6.19 32.02 -22.90
C GLU A 132 -5.32 32.69 -21.82
N HIS A 133 -5.94 33.50 -20.98
CA HIS A 133 -5.28 34.23 -19.89
C HIS A 133 -5.19 33.42 -18.60
N VAL A 134 -5.62 32.17 -18.55
CA VAL A 134 -5.67 31.33 -17.33
C VAL A 134 -4.66 30.20 -17.40
N VAL A 135 -3.95 30.00 -16.29
CA VAL A 135 -3.06 28.86 -16.08
C VAL A 135 -3.44 28.18 -14.76
N PHE A 136 -3.72 26.88 -14.84
CA PHE A 136 -3.96 26.03 -13.67
C PHE A 136 -2.70 25.27 -13.29
N ILE A 137 -2.32 25.34 -12.02
CA ILE A 137 -1.24 24.55 -11.45
C ILE A 137 -1.81 23.71 -10.31
N LEU A 138 -2.04 22.44 -10.57
CA LEU A 138 -2.57 21.49 -9.61
C LEU A 138 -1.41 20.80 -8.92
N ALA A 139 -1.44 20.66 -7.59
CA ALA A 139 -0.44 19.91 -6.84
C ALA A 139 -1.10 18.77 -6.07
N THR A 140 -0.43 17.60 -6.02
CA THR A 140 -0.93 16.44 -5.28
C THR A 140 0.21 15.60 -4.73
N THR A 141 -0.04 15.00 -3.57
CA THR A 141 0.82 13.94 -3.02
C THR A 141 0.41 12.55 -3.51
N GLU A 142 -0.82 12.38 -3.97
CA GLU A 142 -1.41 11.09 -4.35
C GLU A 142 -1.95 11.11 -5.79
N LYS A 143 -1.06 10.86 -6.76
CA LYS A 143 -1.41 10.80 -8.19
C LYS A 143 -2.51 9.77 -8.49
N ASN A 144 -2.50 8.64 -7.77
CA ASN A 144 -3.45 7.54 -7.98
C ASN A 144 -4.90 7.90 -7.63
N LYS A 145 -5.12 8.92 -6.81
CA LYS A 145 -6.45 9.42 -6.45
C LYS A 145 -7.01 10.43 -7.45
N ILE A 146 -6.20 10.89 -8.41
CA ILE A 146 -6.64 11.86 -9.42
C ILE A 146 -7.38 11.13 -10.54
N LEU A 147 -8.52 11.69 -10.95
CA LEU A 147 -9.34 11.12 -12.02
C LEU A 147 -8.55 11.06 -13.35
N PRO A 148 -8.66 9.96 -14.11
CA PRO A 148 -8.00 9.84 -15.42
C PRO A 148 -8.38 10.96 -16.40
N THR A 149 -9.58 11.50 -16.27
CA THR A 149 -10.08 12.64 -17.07
C THR A 149 -9.27 13.92 -16.85
N ILE A 150 -8.73 14.15 -15.64
CA ILE A 150 -7.85 15.28 -15.33
C ILE A 150 -6.43 14.98 -15.78
N LEU A 151 -5.93 13.75 -15.53
CA LEU A 151 -4.58 13.34 -15.95
C LEU A 151 -4.37 13.51 -17.47
N SER A 152 -5.41 13.25 -18.28
CA SER A 152 -5.34 13.39 -19.75
C SER A 152 -5.31 14.84 -20.24
N ARG A 153 -5.68 15.81 -19.41
CA ARG A 153 -5.76 17.24 -19.75
C ARG A 153 -4.63 18.09 -19.17
N CYS A 154 -3.86 17.51 -18.25
CA CYS A 154 -2.77 18.20 -17.58
C CYS A 154 -1.40 17.72 -18.08
N GLN A 155 -0.46 18.63 -18.20
CA GLN A 155 0.94 18.24 -18.33
C GLN A 155 1.48 17.85 -16.95
N ILE A 156 1.93 16.60 -16.83
CA ILE A 156 2.33 16.00 -15.54
C ILE A 156 3.82 16.21 -15.31
N TYR A 157 4.16 16.65 -14.08
CA TYR A 157 5.52 16.80 -13.58
C TYR A 157 5.68 15.99 -12.31
N ASP A 158 6.48 14.92 -12.36
CA ASP A 158 6.69 14.02 -11.23
C ASP A 158 7.90 14.47 -10.39
N PHE A 159 7.65 15.10 -9.25
CA PHE A 159 8.64 15.52 -8.26
C PHE A 159 9.19 14.33 -7.50
N LYS A 160 10.51 14.25 -7.39
CA LYS A 160 11.19 13.17 -6.68
C LYS A 160 11.54 13.57 -5.25
N LYS A 161 11.74 12.56 -4.38
CA LYS A 161 12.38 12.77 -3.09
C LYS A 161 13.76 13.41 -3.30
N VAL A 162 14.09 14.38 -2.45
CA VAL A 162 15.39 15.04 -2.53
C VAL A 162 16.45 14.16 -1.86
N ASP A 163 17.59 14.02 -2.50
CA ASP A 163 18.71 13.27 -1.97
C ASP A 163 19.23 13.85 -0.64
N SER A 164 19.55 12.97 0.31
CA SER A 164 20.04 13.37 1.64
C SER A 164 21.29 14.24 1.58
N LYS A 165 22.18 14.01 0.60
CA LYS A 165 23.37 14.84 0.39
C LYS A 165 23.02 16.27 0.02
N SER A 166 21.99 16.46 -0.81
CA SER A 166 21.50 17.77 -1.22
C SER A 166 20.83 18.53 -0.06
N ILE A 167 20.05 17.81 0.76
CA ILE A 167 19.46 18.37 1.99
C ILE A 167 20.55 18.77 2.97
N THR A 168 21.57 17.92 3.18
CA THR A 168 22.71 18.23 4.06
C THR A 168 23.44 19.48 3.62
N LYS A 169 23.65 19.68 2.30
CA LYS A 169 24.25 20.91 1.76
C LYS A 169 23.43 22.15 2.10
N LEU A 170 22.09 22.06 1.99
CA LEU A 170 21.20 23.16 2.38
C LEU A 170 21.34 23.48 3.87
N LEU A 171 21.28 22.45 4.74
CA LEU A 171 21.43 22.63 6.18
C LEU A 171 22.79 23.23 6.55
N LEU A 172 23.87 22.79 5.88
CA LEU A 172 25.21 23.39 6.03
C LEU A 172 25.26 24.88 5.67
N LYS A 173 24.55 25.27 4.57
CA LYS A 173 24.43 26.67 4.20
C LYS A 173 23.74 27.47 5.30
N ILE A 174 22.65 26.97 5.84
CA ILE A 174 21.89 27.61 6.92
C ILE A 174 22.73 27.70 8.20
N CYS A 175 23.45 26.65 8.57
CA CYS A 175 24.35 26.66 9.73
C CYS A 175 25.42 27.76 9.63
N LYS A 176 25.99 27.95 8.43
CA LYS A 176 26.99 29.01 8.18
C LYS A 176 26.38 30.41 8.29
N GLU A 177 25.17 30.62 7.73
CA GLU A 177 24.48 31.92 7.77
C GLU A 177 24.03 32.28 9.18
N LYS A 178 23.49 31.30 9.94
CA LYS A 178 23.00 31.51 11.31
C LYS A 178 24.08 31.27 12.39
N LYS A 179 25.34 30.96 11.99
CA LYS A 179 26.47 30.69 12.90
C LYS A 179 26.20 29.58 13.91
N ILE A 180 25.49 28.53 13.49
CA ILE A 180 25.15 27.37 14.32
C ILE A 180 26.33 26.39 14.31
N LYS A 181 26.76 25.95 15.48
CA LYS A 181 27.78 24.91 15.63
C LYS A 181 27.16 23.54 15.37
N HIS A 182 27.86 22.69 14.65
CA HIS A 182 27.38 21.33 14.33
C HIS A 182 28.59 20.37 14.24
N GLU A 183 28.34 19.12 14.57
CA GLU A 183 29.27 18.01 14.32
C GLU A 183 29.05 17.38 12.95
N ASP A 184 30.09 16.81 12.38
CA ASP A 184 29.99 16.03 11.17
C ASP A 184 29.08 14.84 11.39
N GLY A 185 28.10 14.65 10.52
CA GLY A 185 27.10 13.57 10.62
C GLY A 185 25.77 13.98 11.26
N SER A 186 25.73 14.98 12.17
CA SER A 186 24.48 15.45 12.77
C SER A 186 23.47 15.94 11.72
N LEU A 187 23.94 16.73 10.74
CA LEU A 187 23.10 17.23 9.65
C LEU A 187 22.69 16.13 8.67
N LEU A 188 23.53 15.12 8.47
CA LEU A 188 23.20 13.97 7.65
C LEU A 188 22.07 13.15 8.28
N LEU A 189 22.09 12.94 9.59
CA LEU A 189 21.02 12.26 10.32
C LEU A 189 19.69 13.01 10.19
N ILE A 190 19.70 14.34 10.28
CA ILE A 190 18.51 15.16 10.06
C ILE A 190 17.97 14.96 8.64
N ALA A 191 18.85 14.99 7.64
CA ALA A 191 18.49 14.80 6.25
C ALA A 191 17.93 13.40 5.97
N GLU A 192 18.51 12.35 6.53
CA GLU A 192 18.02 10.97 6.41
C GLU A 192 16.65 10.80 7.08
N ARG A 193 16.45 11.42 8.26
CA ARG A 193 15.18 11.34 8.98
C ARG A 193 14.03 12.06 8.28
N SER A 194 14.32 13.04 7.44
CA SER A 194 13.32 13.79 6.67
C SER A 194 12.78 13.06 5.45
N ASP A 195 13.28 11.86 5.14
CA ASP A 195 12.84 11.02 4.02
C ASP A 195 12.74 11.75 2.68
N GLY A 196 13.67 12.67 2.43
CA GLY A 196 13.72 13.46 1.20
C GLY A 196 12.78 14.67 1.16
N SER A 197 12.15 15.03 2.28
CA SER A 197 11.32 16.21 2.45
C SER A 197 12.15 17.39 2.96
N ILE A 198 12.32 18.45 2.15
CA ILE A 198 13.02 19.67 2.57
C ILE A 198 12.28 20.36 3.72
N ARG A 199 10.93 20.42 3.63
CA ARG A 199 10.11 21.06 4.67
C ARG A 199 10.27 20.39 6.03
N ASP A 200 10.25 19.06 6.05
CA ASP A 200 10.37 18.30 7.29
C ASP A 200 11.80 18.37 7.83
N SER A 201 12.84 18.38 6.94
CA SER A 201 14.23 18.57 7.37
C SER A 201 14.45 19.91 8.06
N LEU A 202 13.90 20.99 7.53
CA LEU A 202 13.98 22.32 8.13
C LEU A 202 13.18 22.40 9.45
N SER A 203 12.03 21.75 9.52
CA SER A 203 11.24 21.71 10.76
C SER A 203 11.93 20.92 11.87
N ILE A 204 12.55 19.78 11.52
CA ILE A 204 13.37 18.99 12.45
C ILE A 204 14.61 19.81 12.87
N PHE A 205 15.28 20.46 11.93
CA PHE A 205 16.42 21.28 12.20
C PHE A 205 16.11 22.43 13.18
N ASP A 206 15.04 23.21 12.96
CA ASP A 206 14.62 24.29 13.84
C ASP A 206 14.35 23.80 15.27
N ARG A 207 13.64 22.67 15.39
CA ARG A 207 13.36 22.03 16.69
C ARG A 207 14.65 21.67 17.43
N LEU A 208 15.61 21.06 16.73
CA LEU A 208 16.88 20.65 17.30
C LEU A 208 17.75 21.86 17.70
N VAL A 209 17.86 22.86 16.83
CA VAL A 209 18.60 24.10 17.11
C VAL A 209 18.06 24.80 18.36
N SER A 210 16.72 24.84 18.50
CA SER A 210 16.07 25.44 19.67
C SER A 210 16.34 24.62 20.95
N PHE A 211 16.38 23.29 20.85
CA PHE A 211 16.63 22.42 21.99
C PHE A 211 18.09 22.44 22.42
N THR A 212 19.04 22.43 21.49
CA THR A 212 20.49 22.32 21.76
C THR A 212 21.19 23.67 21.95
N ASN A 213 20.45 24.76 22.08
CA ASN A 213 21.00 26.11 22.17
C ASN A 213 22.03 26.42 21.06
N SER A 214 21.73 26.01 19.82
CA SER A 214 22.56 26.25 18.63
C SER A 214 23.90 25.46 18.59
N ASN A 215 23.99 24.33 19.32
CA ASN A 215 25.13 23.43 19.26
C ASN A 215 24.65 22.00 18.94
N LEU A 216 24.64 21.61 17.66
CA LEU A 216 24.14 20.33 17.18
C LEU A 216 25.21 19.25 17.31
N THR A 217 25.33 18.61 18.48
CA THR A 217 26.17 17.42 18.65
C THR A 217 25.46 16.18 18.12
N LEU A 218 26.21 15.17 17.72
CA LEU A 218 25.67 13.92 17.19
C LEU A 218 24.80 13.21 18.25
N GLU A 219 25.24 13.22 19.50
CA GLU A 219 24.58 12.60 20.65
C GLU A 219 23.22 13.26 20.93
N GLU A 220 23.17 14.60 21.01
CA GLU A 220 21.91 15.33 21.24
C GLU A 220 20.93 15.18 20.09
N VAL A 221 21.40 15.17 18.84
CA VAL A 221 20.57 14.94 17.66
C VAL A 221 20.00 13.53 17.68
N THR A 222 20.81 12.52 17.97
CA THR A 222 20.38 11.11 18.02
C THR A 222 19.33 10.89 19.11
N SER A 223 19.55 11.45 20.32
CA SER A 223 18.61 11.32 21.43
C SER A 223 17.28 12.03 21.15
N ASN A 224 17.32 13.25 20.61
CA ASN A 224 16.10 14.02 20.31
C ASN A 224 15.29 13.48 19.11
N LEU A 225 15.95 12.90 18.15
CA LEU A 225 15.26 12.25 17.02
C LEU A 225 14.73 10.86 17.37
N ASN A 226 14.94 10.42 18.61
CA ASN A 226 14.62 9.05 19.04
C ASN A 226 15.19 8.03 18.03
N ILE A 227 16.44 8.21 17.62
CA ILE A 227 17.17 7.27 16.77
C ILE A 227 17.99 6.39 17.69
N LEU A 228 17.68 5.10 17.68
CA LEU A 228 18.53 4.14 18.39
C LEU A 228 19.89 4.04 17.71
N ASP A 229 20.93 4.08 18.53
CA ASP A 229 22.31 3.88 18.08
C ASP A 229 22.44 2.51 17.39
N PHE A 230 23.14 2.46 16.29
CA PHE A 230 23.46 1.21 15.59
C PHE A 230 24.08 0.16 16.52
N ASN A 231 24.86 0.59 17.52
CA ASN A 231 25.43 -0.33 18.50
C ASN A 231 24.36 -1.07 19.34
N THR A 232 23.20 -0.46 19.58
CA THR A 232 22.08 -1.12 20.25
C THR A 232 21.51 -2.26 19.41
N TYR A 233 21.37 -2.06 18.08
CA TYR A 233 20.91 -3.12 17.18
C TYR A 233 21.94 -4.23 17.02
N PHE A 234 23.25 -3.92 16.97
CA PHE A 234 24.30 -4.93 16.99
C PHE A 234 24.26 -5.77 18.26
N LYS A 235 24.16 -5.13 19.44
CA LYS A 235 24.00 -5.84 20.72
C LYS A 235 22.75 -6.71 20.73
N LEU A 236 21.63 -6.21 20.22
CA LEU A 236 20.39 -6.98 20.14
C LEU A 236 20.57 -8.20 19.25
N THR A 237 21.24 -8.06 18.12
CA THR A 237 21.50 -9.15 17.20
C THR A 237 22.42 -10.22 17.81
N ASP A 238 23.43 -9.79 18.57
CA ASP A 238 24.31 -10.72 19.31
C ASP A 238 23.54 -11.48 20.40
N LEU A 239 22.65 -10.82 21.14
CA LEU A 239 21.78 -11.47 22.12
C LEU A 239 20.79 -12.44 21.47
N ILE A 240 20.24 -12.12 20.30
CA ILE A 240 19.37 -13.00 19.51
C ILE A 240 20.14 -14.26 19.08
N ASN A 241 21.35 -14.10 18.56
CA ASN A 241 22.22 -15.23 18.18
C ASN A 241 22.62 -16.07 19.39
N GLY A 242 22.88 -15.43 20.54
CA GLY A 242 23.19 -16.09 21.80
C GLY A 242 21.96 -16.74 22.46
N LYS A 243 20.75 -16.52 21.94
CA LYS A 243 19.48 -17.00 22.52
C LYS A 243 19.24 -16.52 23.97
N ASP A 244 19.79 -15.37 24.32
CA ASP A 244 19.65 -14.76 25.64
C ASP A 244 18.35 -13.94 25.71
N ILE A 245 17.23 -14.63 25.95
CA ILE A 245 15.91 -14.00 26.08
C ILE A 245 15.88 -12.96 27.20
N PRO A 246 16.38 -13.21 28.43
CA PRO A 246 16.44 -12.22 29.47
C PRO A 246 17.20 -10.95 29.05
N GLY A 247 18.37 -11.09 28.44
CA GLY A 247 19.17 -9.96 27.94
C GLY A 247 18.44 -9.13 26.89
N ILE A 248 17.72 -9.78 25.98
CA ILE A 248 16.89 -9.12 24.94
C ILE A 248 15.77 -8.29 25.59
N LEU A 249 15.04 -8.87 26.56
CA LEU A 249 13.94 -8.17 27.23
C LEU A 249 14.45 -7.00 28.08
N HIS A 250 15.61 -7.16 28.75
CA HIS A 250 16.25 -6.05 29.47
C HIS A 250 16.64 -4.92 28.54
N LEU A 251 17.30 -5.22 27.42
CA LEU A 251 17.69 -4.22 26.44
C LEU A 251 16.48 -3.48 25.85
N TYR A 252 15.40 -4.22 25.51
CA TYR A 252 14.17 -3.59 25.04
C TYR A 252 13.51 -2.72 26.11
N ASN A 253 13.48 -3.17 27.36
CA ASN A 253 12.95 -2.38 28.46
C ASN A 253 13.73 -1.07 28.66
N ASP A 254 15.06 -1.10 28.52
CA ASP A 254 15.89 0.11 28.58
C ASP A 254 15.56 1.09 27.43
N VAL A 255 15.34 0.55 26.23
CA VAL A 255 14.92 1.33 25.07
C VAL A 255 13.55 1.95 25.30
N TYR A 256 12.59 1.16 25.79
CA TYR A 256 11.24 1.60 26.10
C TYR A 256 11.22 2.70 27.17
N ASN A 257 11.96 2.53 28.27
CA ASN A 257 12.06 3.50 29.35
C ASN A 257 12.71 4.83 28.94
N LYS A 258 13.56 4.81 27.91
CA LYS A 258 14.12 6.02 27.28
C LYS A 258 13.10 6.75 26.38
N GLY A 259 11.88 6.24 26.24
CA GLY A 259 10.80 6.85 25.46
C GLY A 259 10.91 6.66 23.95
N PHE A 260 11.64 5.64 23.50
CA PHE A 260 11.68 5.31 22.07
C PHE A 260 10.34 4.75 21.60
N ASP A 261 9.95 5.17 20.39
CA ASP A 261 8.74 4.68 19.74
C ASP A 261 8.91 3.24 19.25
N ASP A 262 7.97 2.40 19.60
CA ASP A 262 7.96 0.96 19.32
C ASP A 262 8.03 0.63 17.82
N LEU A 263 7.29 1.37 16.98
CA LEU A 263 7.33 1.18 15.52
C LEU A 263 8.67 1.57 14.93
N ASN A 264 9.26 2.67 15.43
CA ASN A 264 10.59 3.09 15.01
C ASN A 264 11.66 2.08 15.42
N PHE A 265 11.52 1.45 16.59
CA PHE A 265 12.41 0.38 17.05
C PHE A 265 12.34 -0.84 16.13
N LEU A 266 11.14 -1.34 15.82
CA LEU A 266 10.98 -2.51 14.93
C LEU A 266 11.41 -2.22 13.48
N ASN A 267 11.07 -1.04 12.95
CA ASN A 267 11.50 -0.62 11.62
C ASN A 267 13.02 -0.48 11.55
N GLY A 268 13.65 0.05 12.59
CA GLY A 268 15.11 0.13 12.70
C GLY A 268 15.77 -1.23 12.75
N LEU A 269 15.19 -2.18 13.50
CA LEU A 269 15.66 -3.56 13.57
C LEU A 269 15.52 -4.26 12.20
N SER A 270 14.39 -4.11 11.53
CA SER A 270 14.17 -4.67 10.18
C SER A 270 15.20 -4.12 9.18
N LYS A 271 15.47 -2.81 9.21
CA LYS A 271 16.48 -2.17 8.37
C LYS A 271 17.89 -2.68 8.69
N HIS A 272 18.22 -2.84 9.96
CA HIS A 272 19.51 -3.37 10.40
C HIS A 272 19.73 -4.81 9.92
N LEU A 273 18.74 -5.70 10.06
CA LEU A 273 18.84 -7.08 9.57
C LEU A 273 18.94 -7.14 8.03
N ARG A 274 18.23 -6.25 7.34
CA ARG A 274 18.35 -6.13 5.88
C ARG A 274 19.78 -5.72 5.48
N GLU A 275 20.37 -4.74 6.16
CA GLU A 275 21.75 -4.35 5.90
C GLU A 275 22.71 -5.54 6.15
N LEU A 276 22.56 -6.29 7.25
CA LEU A 276 23.35 -7.51 7.50
C LEU A 276 23.23 -8.51 6.35
N LEU A 277 22.02 -8.76 5.83
CA LEU A 277 21.78 -9.65 4.70
C LEU A 277 22.48 -9.13 3.43
N VAL A 278 22.31 -7.84 3.15
CA VAL A 278 22.95 -7.19 2.00
C VAL A 278 24.45 -7.29 2.14
N TYR A 279 25.07 -7.03 3.28
CA TYR A 279 26.50 -7.14 3.54
C TYR A 279 26.98 -8.58 3.41
N ARG A 280 26.24 -9.58 3.73
CA ARG A 280 26.57 -10.98 3.57
C ARG A 280 26.59 -11.47 2.12
N LEU A 281 25.64 -11.01 1.29
CA LEU A 281 25.51 -11.44 -0.11
C LEU A 281 26.55 -10.85 -1.07
N ASN A 282 27.59 -10.15 -0.57
CA ASN A 282 28.67 -9.53 -1.36
C ASN A 282 28.20 -8.63 -2.53
N SER A 283 26.97 -8.10 -2.47
CA SER A 283 26.40 -7.25 -3.54
C SER A 283 26.76 -5.77 -3.39
N PHE A 284 27.98 -5.45 -2.96
CA PHE A 284 28.33 -4.28 -2.13
C PHE A 284 28.70 -2.99 -2.80
N ASP A 285 29.24 -3.03 -3.98
CA ASP A 285 29.82 -1.81 -4.56
C ASP A 285 28.78 -0.79 -5.06
N LYS A 286 27.51 -1.16 -5.11
CA LYS A 286 26.46 -0.31 -5.69
C LYS A 286 25.32 0.12 -4.77
N LEU A 287 25.13 -0.52 -3.60
CA LEU A 287 23.92 -0.35 -2.79
C LEU A 287 24.13 0.32 -1.41
N SER A 288 25.36 0.47 -0.94
CA SER A 288 25.64 1.13 0.34
C SER A 288 26.47 2.38 0.16
N ASP A 289 25.92 3.52 0.56
CA ASP A 289 26.58 4.82 0.57
C ASP A 289 27.65 4.96 1.69
N HIS A 290 27.88 3.93 2.50
CA HIS A 290 28.71 4.01 3.71
C HIS A 290 30.05 3.30 3.54
N LYS A 291 31.09 4.05 3.14
CA LYS A 291 32.50 3.59 3.10
C LYS A 291 33.24 3.67 4.45
N ASN A 292 32.53 3.71 5.60
CA ASN A 292 33.05 4.02 6.92
C ASN A 292 33.20 2.78 7.83
N GLU A 293 33.72 2.96 9.05
CA GLU A 293 33.90 1.94 10.11
C GLU A 293 32.66 1.08 10.37
N LEU A 294 31.48 1.64 10.17
CA LEU A 294 30.19 0.93 10.26
C LEU A 294 30.10 -0.24 9.28
N SER A 295 30.58 -0.07 8.05
CA SER A 295 30.59 -1.15 7.04
C SER A 295 31.41 -2.35 7.47
N LYS A 296 32.54 -2.11 8.16
CA LYS A 296 33.39 -3.20 8.69
C LYS A 296 32.66 -3.99 9.76
N LYS A 297 31.94 -3.30 10.67
CA LYS A 297 31.11 -3.96 11.69
C LYS A 297 30.00 -4.81 11.08
N TYR A 298 29.32 -4.30 10.04
CA TYR A 298 28.29 -5.08 9.33
C TYR A 298 28.86 -6.33 8.67
N ILE A 299 30.03 -6.26 8.04
CA ILE A 299 30.71 -7.40 7.42
C ILE A 299 31.11 -8.45 8.49
N GLU A 300 31.57 -8.01 9.65
CA GLU A 300 31.96 -8.90 10.75
C GLU A 300 30.76 -9.62 11.33
N HIS A 301 29.70 -8.90 11.71
CA HIS A 301 28.48 -9.47 12.30
C HIS A 301 27.71 -10.33 11.29
N SER A 302 27.70 -9.97 10.00
CA SER A 302 26.99 -10.73 8.97
C SER A 302 27.51 -12.15 8.79
N LYS A 303 28.76 -12.42 9.12
CA LYS A 303 29.37 -13.77 9.03
C LYS A 303 28.76 -14.77 10.02
N ASN A 304 28.22 -14.27 11.12
CA ASN A 304 27.74 -15.09 12.24
C ASN A 304 26.28 -15.57 12.09
N ILE A 305 25.56 -15.11 11.07
CA ILE A 305 24.13 -15.39 10.91
C ILE A 305 23.87 -15.97 9.51
N LEU A 306 23.06 -17.01 9.41
CA LEU A 306 22.69 -17.61 8.11
C LEU A 306 21.72 -16.73 7.33
N ASP A 307 21.82 -16.71 5.99
CA ASP A 307 20.95 -15.92 5.11
C ASP A 307 19.46 -16.23 5.33
N GLN A 308 19.16 -17.53 5.46
CA GLN A 308 17.78 -17.98 5.71
C GLN A 308 17.25 -17.50 7.05
N ASP A 309 18.09 -17.34 8.06
CA ASP A 309 17.70 -16.82 9.37
C ASP A 309 17.40 -15.34 9.31
N LEU A 310 18.23 -14.57 8.62
CA LEU A 310 18.00 -13.14 8.40
C LEU A 310 16.68 -12.88 7.67
N ILE A 311 16.41 -13.64 6.60
CA ILE A 311 15.14 -13.53 5.86
C ILE A 311 13.96 -13.84 6.77
N PHE A 312 14.05 -14.94 7.56
CA PHE A 312 12.96 -15.31 8.46
C PHE A 312 12.75 -14.30 9.60
N MET A 313 13.84 -13.72 10.13
CA MET A 313 13.76 -12.64 11.12
C MET A 313 13.04 -11.41 10.56
N ILE A 314 13.37 -11.00 9.33
CA ILE A 314 12.72 -9.87 8.66
C ILE A 314 11.24 -10.15 8.44
N ASP A 315 10.88 -11.35 8.00
CA ASP A 315 9.48 -11.76 7.81
C ASP A 315 8.69 -11.70 9.12
N LEU A 316 9.27 -12.20 10.22
CA LEU A 316 8.62 -12.18 11.52
C LEU A 316 8.39 -10.76 12.04
N ILE A 317 9.35 -9.85 11.82
CA ILE A 317 9.20 -8.44 12.17
C ILE A 317 8.12 -7.79 11.31
N ASN A 318 8.08 -8.07 10.01
CA ASN A 318 7.06 -7.54 9.11
C ASN A 318 5.65 -8.03 9.49
N GLU A 319 5.49 -9.30 9.85
CA GLU A 319 4.23 -9.85 10.38
C GLU A 319 3.80 -9.10 11.65
N THR A 320 4.75 -8.82 12.55
CA THR A 320 4.50 -8.07 13.77
C THR A 320 4.08 -6.64 13.49
N LEU A 321 4.73 -5.96 12.54
CA LEU A 321 4.39 -4.59 12.12
C LEU A 321 2.98 -4.50 11.51
N ILE A 322 2.60 -5.46 10.66
CA ILE A 322 1.26 -5.52 10.04
C ILE A 322 0.17 -5.68 11.09
N ASN A 323 0.44 -6.49 12.12
CA ASN A 323 -0.53 -6.76 13.18
C ASN A 323 -0.51 -5.75 14.33
N TYR A 324 0.49 -4.87 14.40
CA TYR A 324 0.70 -3.94 15.51
C TYR A 324 -0.51 -3.06 15.83
N GLN A 325 -1.24 -2.59 14.80
CA GLN A 325 -2.43 -1.75 15.02
C GLN A 325 -3.65 -2.52 15.52
N LYS A 326 -3.69 -3.85 15.32
CA LYS A 326 -4.82 -4.72 15.67
C LYS A 326 -4.75 -5.25 17.10
N VAL A 327 -3.59 -5.13 17.75
CA VAL A 327 -3.34 -5.70 19.07
C VAL A 327 -3.55 -4.63 20.15
N ASN A 328 -4.20 -5.00 21.26
CA ASN A 328 -4.44 -4.11 22.39
C ASN A 328 -3.18 -3.83 23.20
N ASP A 329 -2.39 -4.87 23.51
CA ASP A 329 -1.12 -4.74 24.23
C ASP A 329 0.06 -4.74 23.26
N LYS A 330 0.46 -3.53 22.87
CA LYS A 330 1.53 -3.30 21.88
C LYS A 330 2.89 -3.76 22.40
N ARG A 331 3.16 -3.50 23.68
CA ARG A 331 4.42 -3.87 24.33
C ARG A 331 4.61 -5.38 24.35
N MET A 332 3.62 -6.11 24.85
CA MET A 332 3.64 -7.58 24.90
C MET A 332 3.81 -8.18 23.51
N HIS A 333 3.20 -7.56 22.48
CA HIS A 333 3.32 -8.01 21.10
C HIS A 333 4.76 -7.93 20.58
N ILE A 334 5.49 -6.87 20.92
CA ILE A 334 6.91 -6.71 20.56
C ILE A 334 7.79 -7.66 21.36
N GLU A 335 7.58 -7.76 22.67
CA GLU A 335 8.33 -8.70 23.51
C GLU A 335 8.18 -10.12 23.00
N LEU A 336 6.97 -10.53 22.59
CA LEU A 336 6.72 -11.83 21.96
C LEU A 336 7.47 -12.00 20.63
N CYS A 337 7.52 -10.96 19.80
CA CYS A 337 8.31 -10.95 18.57
C CYS A 337 9.79 -11.20 18.87
N LEU A 338 10.35 -10.46 19.81
CA LEU A 338 11.76 -10.57 20.21
C LEU A 338 12.09 -11.97 20.77
N MET A 339 11.21 -12.52 21.61
CA MET A 339 11.36 -13.90 22.11
C MET A 339 11.31 -14.93 20.97
N LYS A 340 10.44 -14.75 19.98
CA LYS A 340 10.39 -15.61 18.79
C LYS A 340 11.66 -15.50 17.95
N LEU A 341 12.24 -14.30 17.80
CA LEU A 341 13.52 -14.11 17.11
C LEU A 341 14.66 -14.90 17.79
N ALA A 342 14.71 -14.93 19.12
CA ALA A 342 15.70 -15.72 19.86
C ALA A 342 15.46 -17.24 19.79
N SER A 343 14.24 -17.67 19.49
CA SER A 343 13.81 -19.09 19.50
C SER A 343 13.68 -19.70 18.09
N LEU A 344 14.34 -19.14 17.09
CA LEU A 344 14.19 -19.50 15.67
C LEU A 344 14.35 -21.00 15.38
N ASP A 345 15.35 -21.66 15.99
CA ASP A 345 15.61 -23.09 15.77
C ASP A 345 14.46 -23.97 16.24
N SER A 346 13.81 -23.59 17.34
CA SER A 346 12.66 -24.34 17.87
C SER A 346 11.42 -24.15 17.01
N ILE A 347 11.24 -22.96 16.43
CA ILE A 347 10.12 -22.65 15.54
C ILE A 347 10.29 -23.33 14.18
N LYS A 348 11.53 -23.37 13.64
CA LYS A 348 11.83 -24.09 12.40
C LYS A 348 11.59 -25.59 12.55
N LYS A 349 12.04 -26.20 13.66
CA LYS A 349 11.75 -27.60 13.99
C LYS A 349 10.24 -27.85 14.11
N LYS A 350 9.47 -26.95 14.72
CA LYS A 350 8.02 -27.07 14.85
C LYS A 350 7.31 -26.92 13.51
N LYS A 351 7.69 -25.95 12.65
CA LYS A 351 7.12 -25.81 11.29
C LYS A 351 7.47 -26.98 10.38
N SER A 352 8.67 -27.56 10.48
CA SER A 352 9.02 -28.78 9.74
C SER A 352 8.27 -30.00 10.28
N LEU A 353 8.09 -30.13 11.59
CA LEU A 353 7.31 -31.21 12.21
C LEU A 353 5.81 -31.09 11.86
N ILE A 354 5.23 -29.89 11.83
CA ILE A 354 3.82 -29.68 11.45
C ILE A 354 3.62 -30.00 9.96
N LYS A 355 4.51 -29.56 9.06
CA LYS A 355 4.45 -29.96 7.65
C LYS A 355 4.64 -31.48 7.46
N THR A 356 5.54 -32.11 8.21
CA THR A 356 5.70 -33.56 8.17
C THR A 356 4.53 -34.30 8.81
N THR A 357 3.92 -33.77 9.87
CA THR A 357 2.73 -34.37 10.51
C THR A 357 1.48 -34.23 9.65
N GLU A 358 1.31 -33.09 8.96
CA GLU A 358 0.25 -32.90 7.98
C GLU A 358 0.44 -33.79 6.74
N LEU A 359 1.67 -33.94 6.25
CA LEU A 359 2.01 -34.89 5.19
C LEU A 359 1.87 -36.37 5.66
N ILE A 360 2.28 -36.69 6.87
CA ILE A 360 2.13 -38.04 7.43
C ILE A 360 0.65 -38.34 7.71
N SER A 361 -0.14 -37.38 8.20
CA SER A 361 -1.59 -37.57 8.41
C SER A 361 -2.38 -37.68 7.10
N SER A 362 -1.95 -37.02 6.03
CA SER A 362 -2.50 -37.25 4.69
C SER A 362 -2.09 -38.60 4.12
N ILE A 363 -0.83 -39.00 4.29
CA ILE A 363 -0.34 -40.31 3.86
C ILE A 363 -0.91 -41.47 4.72
N GLU A 364 -1.10 -41.29 6.04
CA GLU A 364 -1.75 -42.26 6.90
C GLU A 364 -3.26 -42.39 6.60
N LYS A 365 -3.95 -41.33 6.19
CA LYS A 365 -5.31 -41.42 5.65
C LYS A 365 -5.36 -42.16 4.32
N GLU A 366 -4.42 -41.92 3.40
CA GLU A 366 -4.30 -42.67 2.15
C GLU A 366 -3.91 -44.15 2.39
N ILE A 367 -3.03 -44.46 3.35
CA ILE A 367 -2.61 -45.84 3.68
C ILE A 367 -3.75 -46.59 4.43
N SER A 368 -4.58 -45.93 5.22
CA SER A 368 -5.73 -46.57 5.89
C SER A 368 -6.85 -46.92 4.93
N GLU A 369 -6.96 -46.25 3.77
CA GLU A 369 -7.89 -46.58 2.70
C GLU A 369 -7.37 -47.71 1.77
N ILE A 370 -6.05 -48.02 1.79
CA ILE A 370 -5.43 -49.05 0.92
C ILE A 370 -5.35 -50.43 1.61
N LYS A 371 -5.69 -50.60 2.91
CA LYS A 371 -5.64 -51.90 3.61
C LYS A 371 -6.91 -52.72 3.42
N VAL A 372 -7.31 -53.00 2.17
CA VAL A 372 -8.04 -54.21 1.79
C VAL A 372 -7.69 -54.54 0.33
N LYS A 373 -6.63 -55.21 0.07
CA LYS A 373 -6.44 -56.36 -0.81
C LYS A 373 -4.95 -56.63 -1.13
N ASP A 374 -4.59 -57.81 -0.79
CA ASP A 374 -3.42 -58.63 -0.98
C ASP A 374 -2.42 -58.39 -2.10
N SER A 375 -1.20 -58.60 -1.69
CA SER A 375 -0.11 -59.42 -2.29
C SER A 375 0.95 -58.71 -3.11
N GLU A 376 2.15 -58.80 -2.46
CA GLU A 376 3.48 -59.09 -3.04
C GLU A 376 4.03 -58.32 -4.24
N LYS A 377 5.10 -57.60 -3.99
CA LYS A 377 6.47 -57.65 -4.53
C LYS A 377 7.15 -56.29 -4.82
N LEU A 378 8.36 -56.26 -4.27
CA LEU A 378 9.61 -55.66 -4.73
C LEU A 378 9.92 -54.18 -4.43
N PHE A 379 10.83 -54.05 -3.45
CA PHE A 379 11.68 -52.87 -3.17
C PHE A 379 12.65 -52.58 -4.33
N ILE A 380 12.67 -51.33 -4.77
CA ILE A 380 13.83 -50.70 -5.41
C ILE A 380 14.01 -49.34 -4.79
N GLN A 381 15.18 -49.09 -4.17
CA GLN A 381 15.60 -47.79 -3.66
C GLN A 381 16.08 -46.89 -4.82
N PRO A 382 15.70 -45.61 -4.91
CA PRO A 382 16.41 -44.67 -5.75
C PRO A 382 17.38 -43.79 -4.94
N GLU A 383 18.59 -43.67 -5.47
CA GLU A 383 19.66 -42.81 -4.99
C GLU A 383 19.26 -41.30 -5.01
N LYS A 384 19.63 -40.60 -3.94
CA LYS A 384 19.52 -39.15 -3.82
C LYS A 384 20.51 -38.47 -4.76
N LYS A 385 19.99 -37.65 -5.72
CA LYS A 385 20.75 -36.61 -6.38
C LYS A 385 20.16 -35.24 -5.97
N ASP A 386 20.99 -34.43 -5.33
CA ASP A 386 20.67 -33.03 -4.98
C ASP A 386 20.64 -32.17 -6.24
N ILE A 387 19.46 -31.68 -6.59
CA ILE A 387 19.28 -30.73 -7.69
C ILE A 387 18.70 -29.41 -7.12
N SER A 388 19.42 -28.32 -7.32
CA SER A 388 19.03 -26.97 -6.89
C SER A 388 17.80 -26.46 -7.67
N SER A 389 16.86 -25.82 -6.97
CA SER A 389 15.54 -25.42 -7.46
C SER A 389 15.50 -24.27 -8.50
N LEU A 390 16.65 -23.83 -9.02
CA LEU A 390 16.79 -22.68 -9.92
C LEU A 390 17.62 -22.97 -11.20
N SER A 391 17.59 -24.18 -11.72
CA SER A 391 18.29 -24.53 -12.97
C SER A 391 17.30 -24.87 -14.10
N ILE A 392 17.75 -24.68 -15.36
CA ILE A 392 16.99 -25.06 -16.56
C ILE A 392 16.60 -26.55 -16.53
N ALA A 393 17.36 -27.37 -15.83
CA ALA A 393 17.04 -28.79 -15.60
C ALA A 393 15.75 -28.99 -14.75
N SER A 394 15.41 -28.05 -13.86
CA SER A 394 14.18 -28.13 -13.05
C SER A 394 12.91 -27.81 -13.86
N LEU A 395 13.03 -27.02 -14.93
CA LEU A 395 11.93 -26.72 -15.86
C LEU A 395 11.64 -27.91 -16.80
N ASN A 396 12.69 -28.63 -17.22
CA ASN A 396 12.53 -29.83 -18.04
C ASN A 396 12.00 -31.01 -17.19
N PHE A 397 12.39 -31.09 -15.92
CA PHE A 397 11.87 -32.10 -14.99
C PHE A 397 10.39 -31.84 -14.63
N LYS A 398 9.98 -30.56 -14.51
CA LYS A 398 8.56 -30.20 -14.35
C LYS A 398 7.72 -30.56 -15.57
N LYS A 399 8.24 -30.34 -16.79
CA LYS A 399 7.56 -30.75 -18.03
C LYS A 399 7.44 -32.27 -18.16
N SER A 400 8.48 -33.04 -17.82
CA SER A 400 8.41 -34.49 -17.87
C SER A 400 7.46 -35.08 -16.81
N ILE A 401 7.30 -34.43 -15.65
CA ILE A 401 6.29 -34.83 -14.66
C ILE A 401 4.88 -34.45 -15.11
N GLU A 402 4.71 -33.32 -15.79
CA GLU A 402 3.42 -32.93 -16.36
C GLU A 402 3.01 -33.87 -17.52
N GLU A 403 3.97 -34.33 -18.34
CA GLU A 403 3.75 -35.32 -19.40
C GLU A 403 3.51 -36.76 -18.83
N GLU A 404 4.18 -37.17 -17.74
CA GLU A 404 3.92 -38.44 -17.05
C GLU A 404 2.57 -38.44 -16.29
N ILE A 405 2.09 -37.29 -15.80
CA ILE A 405 0.78 -37.17 -15.15
C ILE A 405 -0.37 -37.19 -16.19
N GLU A 406 -0.13 -36.81 -17.44
CA GLU A 406 -1.12 -36.94 -18.52
C GLU A 406 -1.24 -38.39 -19.06
N GLU A 407 -0.24 -39.25 -18.83
CA GLU A 407 -0.30 -40.67 -19.26
C GLU A 407 -0.83 -41.65 -18.18
N GLU A 408 -0.86 -41.29 -16.89
CA GLU A 408 -1.56 -42.02 -15.84
C GLU A 408 -2.96 -41.45 -15.61
N THR A 409 -3.85 -41.60 -16.57
CA THR A 409 -5.30 -41.48 -16.31
C THR A 409 -5.74 -42.65 -15.42
N LEU A 410 -5.62 -42.48 -14.11
CA LEU A 410 -6.44 -43.23 -13.17
C LEU A 410 -7.88 -42.99 -13.59
N GLU A 411 -8.57 -44.01 -14.07
CA GLU A 411 -10.02 -43.97 -14.32
C GLU A 411 -10.70 -43.70 -12.96
N LEU A 412 -10.92 -42.41 -12.67
CA LEU A 412 -11.71 -42.02 -11.51
C LEU A 412 -13.15 -42.52 -11.73
N PRO A 413 -13.83 -43.00 -10.71
CA PRO A 413 -15.20 -43.49 -10.84
C PRO A 413 -16.13 -42.39 -11.36
N ASN A 414 -16.96 -42.74 -12.34
CA ASN A 414 -17.94 -41.88 -12.97
C ASN A 414 -19.32 -42.55 -12.88
N ASP A 415 -19.90 -42.55 -11.67
CA ASP A 415 -21.23 -43.12 -11.44
C ASP A 415 -22.29 -42.15 -11.98
N ASP A 416 -23.32 -42.67 -12.61
CA ASP A 416 -24.46 -41.87 -13.04
C ASP A 416 -25.27 -41.42 -11.79
N PHE A 417 -25.68 -40.17 -11.77
CA PHE A 417 -26.45 -39.59 -10.66
C PHE A 417 -27.77 -38.97 -11.15
N THR A 418 -28.77 -38.95 -10.29
CA THR A 418 -30.07 -38.32 -10.57
C THR A 418 -30.09 -36.89 -10.01
N ASP A 419 -31.05 -36.07 -10.50
CA ASP A 419 -31.27 -34.71 -9.97
C ASP A 419 -31.56 -34.72 -8.45
N ASN A 420 -32.20 -35.75 -7.93
CA ASN A 420 -32.48 -35.93 -6.50
C ASN A 420 -31.19 -36.17 -5.69
N ASP A 421 -30.24 -36.92 -6.25
CA ASP A 421 -28.96 -37.19 -5.61
C ASP A 421 -28.13 -35.91 -5.54
N PHE A 422 -28.14 -35.11 -6.62
CA PHE A 422 -27.50 -33.80 -6.65
C PHE A 422 -28.14 -32.84 -5.63
N GLU A 423 -29.47 -32.73 -5.55
CA GLU A 423 -30.11 -31.87 -4.55
C GLU A 423 -29.76 -32.26 -3.12
N THR A 424 -29.60 -33.56 -2.86
CA THR A 424 -29.22 -34.07 -1.55
C THR A 424 -27.79 -33.71 -1.21
N ALA A 425 -26.85 -33.86 -2.17
CA ALA A 425 -25.46 -33.46 -2.04
C ALA A 425 -25.32 -31.93 -1.85
N TRP A 426 -26.10 -31.14 -2.60
CA TRP A 426 -26.12 -29.69 -2.47
C TRP A 426 -26.62 -29.22 -1.10
N LYS A 427 -27.69 -29.83 -0.57
CA LYS A 427 -28.19 -29.53 0.79
C LYS A 427 -27.15 -29.85 1.86
N LYS A 428 -26.46 -30.99 1.74
CA LYS A 428 -25.38 -31.37 2.65
C LYS A 428 -24.22 -30.35 2.62
N PHE A 429 -23.86 -29.83 1.42
CA PHE A 429 -22.85 -28.79 1.28
C PHE A 429 -23.28 -27.49 1.98
N CYS A 430 -24.52 -27.05 1.77
CA CYS A 430 -25.06 -25.87 2.45
C CYS A 430 -25.09 -26.02 3.98
N ASP A 431 -25.40 -27.21 4.49
CA ASP A 431 -25.43 -27.48 5.93
C ASP A 431 -24.00 -27.51 6.54
N LEU A 432 -23.00 -27.93 5.78
CA LEU A 432 -21.57 -27.85 6.17
C LEU A 432 -21.12 -26.39 6.27
N GLU A 433 -21.38 -25.56 5.25
CA GLU A 433 -21.03 -24.15 5.28
C GLU A 433 -21.76 -23.36 6.39
N LYS A 434 -22.97 -23.81 6.77
CA LYS A 434 -23.70 -23.28 7.92
C LYS A 434 -23.02 -23.62 9.24
N LYS A 435 -22.47 -24.82 9.40
CA LYS A 435 -21.70 -25.24 10.60
C LYS A 435 -20.37 -24.49 10.71
N ASP A 436 -19.75 -24.21 9.58
CA ASP A 436 -18.47 -23.45 9.50
C ASP A 436 -18.65 -21.94 9.71
N GLY A 437 -19.90 -21.44 9.89
CA GLY A 437 -20.19 -20.04 10.18
C GLY A 437 -20.12 -19.09 8.97
N ASN A 438 -20.04 -19.61 7.74
CA ASN A 438 -19.90 -18.83 6.51
C ASN A 438 -21.26 -18.29 5.99
N ASN A 439 -21.92 -17.43 6.78
CA ASN A 439 -23.26 -16.93 6.51
C ASN A 439 -23.41 -16.16 5.18
N ASN A 440 -22.35 -15.45 4.74
CA ASN A 440 -22.35 -14.71 3.48
C ASN A 440 -22.47 -15.65 2.27
N ILE A 441 -21.70 -16.74 2.30
CA ILE A 441 -21.69 -17.72 1.22
C ILE A 441 -22.98 -18.52 1.23
N LEU A 442 -23.48 -18.87 2.40
CA LEU A 442 -24.76 -19.57 2.54
C LEU A 442 -25.91 -18.76 1.90
N SER A 443 -25.93 -17.44 2.06
CA SER A 443 -26.93 -16.58 1.41
C SER A 443 -26.74 -16.55 -0.11
N LEU A 444 -25.52 -16.53 -0.62
CA LEU A 444 -25.23 -16.60 -2.06
C LEU A 444 -25.64 -17.94 -2.68
N LEU A 445 -25.36 -19.05 -2.00
CA LEU A 445 -25.74 -20.40 -2.44
C LEU A 445 -27.28 -20.60 -2.44
N LYS A 446 -27.99 -19.98 -1.52
CA LYS A 446 -29.46 -20.00 -1.47
C LYS A 446 -30.12 -19.08 -2.50
N MET A 447 -29.49 -17.95 -2.82
CA MET A 447 -29.99 -17.02 -3.85
C MET A 447 -29.81 -17.55 -5.26
N ASN A 448 -28.74 -18.29 -5.51
CA ASN A 448 -28.35 -18.79 -6.82
C ASN A 448 -28.46 -20.32 -6.84
N GLN A 449 -29.68 -20.83 -6.98
CA GLN A 449 -29.88 -22.27 -7.08
C GLN A 449 -29.23 -22.84 -8.33
N PRO A 450 -28.38 -23.87 -8.19
CA PRO A 450 -27.72 -24.50 -9.33
C PRO A 450 -28.74 -25.39 -10.07
N PHE A 451 -28.52 -25.56 -11.36
CA PHE A 451 -29.21 -26.58 -12.14
C PHE A 451 -28.18 -27.43 -12.92
N VAL A 452 -28.53 -28.69 -13.07
CA VAL A 452 -27.67 -29.69 -13.72
C VAL A 452 -28.09 -29.82 -15.18
N ASN A 453 -27.10 -29.83 -16.06
CA ASN A 453 -27.28 -30.13 -17.48
C ASN A 453 -26.21 -31.15 -17.86
N ASP A 454 -26.59 -32.40 -17.98
CA ASP A 454 -25.68 -33.55 -18.08
C ASP A 454 -24.67 -33.57 -16.92
N ASN A 455 -23.36 -33.53 -17.20
CA ASN A 455 -22.31 -33.50 -16.18
C ASN A 455 -21.83 -32.07 -15.84
N VAL A 456 -22.59 -31.03 -16.26
CA VAL A 456 -22.23 -29.62 -16.01
C VAL A 456 -23.23 -28.99 -15.04
N ILE A 457 -22.75 -28.54 -13.88
CA ILE A 457 -23.54 -27.78 -12.90
C ILE A 457 -23.41 -26.30 -13.24
N ILE A 458 -24.53 -25.66 -13.57
CA ILE A 458 -24.56 -24.24 -13.92
C ILE A 458 -25.14 -23.45 -12.76
N ILE A 459 -24.37 -22.43 -12.33
CA ILE A 459 -24.76 -21.50 -11.27
C ILE A 459 -24.87 -20.10 -11.88
N ASN A 460 -26.07 -19.54 -11.90
CA ASN A 460 -26.32 -18.21 -12.42
C ASN A 460 -26.15 -17.15 -11.32
N THR A 461 -25.35 -16.13 -11.56
CA THR A 461 -25.13 -15.02 -10.63
C THR A 461 -25.60 -13.69 -11.22
N ILE A 462 -26.23 -12.85 -10.37
CA ILE A 462 -26.91 -11.62 -10.81
C ILE A 462 -25.94 -10.43 -10.93
N ASN A 463 -24.83 -10.42 -10.18
CA ASN A 463 -23.90 -9.30 -10.20
C ASN A 463 -22.42 -9.74 -10.24
N LYS A 464 -21.53 -8.81 -10.68
CA LYS A 464 -20.09 -9.07 -10.83
C LYS A 464 -19.39 -9.41 -9.51
N MET A 465 -19.90 -8.93 -8.37
CA MET A 465 -19.30 -9.19 -7.05
C MET A 465 -19.60 -10.63 -6.62
N ASN A 466 -20.86 -11.07 -6.73
CA ASN A 466 -21.28 -12.43 -6.46
C ASN A 466 -20.57 -13.44 -7.39
N PHE A 467 -20.38 -13.07 -8.67
CA PHE A 467 -19.64 -13.88 -9.63
C PHE A 467 -18.17 -14.10 -9.19
N LYS A 468 -17.51 -13.05 -8.71
CA LYS A 468 -16.11 -13.15 -8.27
C LYS A 468 -15.98 -14.02 -7.01
N GLU A 469 -16.89 -13.87 -6.05
CA GLU A 469 -16.92 -14.67 -4.83
C GLU A 469 -17.21 -16.14 -5.14
N MET A 470 -18.24 -16.43 -5.92
CA MET A 470 -18.58 -17.80 -6.33
C MET A 470 -17.45 -18.46 -7.12
N LYS A 471 -16.73 -17.72 -7.97
CA LYS A 471 -15.57 -18.24 -8.69
C LYS A 471 -14.45 -18.68 -7.74
N GLY A 472 -14.25 -18.00 -6.62
CA GLY A 472 -13.30 -18.41 -5.56
C GLY A 472 -13.69 -19.73 -4.87
N TYR A 473 -14.98 -20.04 -4.80
CA TYR A 473 -15.52 -21.26 -4.18
C TYR A 473 -15.72 -22.43 -5.15
N LYS A 474 -15.55 -22.21 -6.45
CA LYS A 474 -15.74 -23.21 -7.50
C LYS A 474 -15.03 -24.53 -7.20
N SER A 475 -13.75 -24.49 -6.85
CA SER A 475 -12.95 -25.69 -6.56
C SER A 475 -13.46 -26.45 -5.34
N LYS A 476 -13.88 -25.73 -4.27
CA LYS A 476 -14.40 -26.35 -3.04
C LYS A 476 -15.73 -27.05 -3.29
N ILE A 477 -16.62 -26.41 -4.04
CA ILE A 477 -17.92 -26.98 -4.41
C ILE A 477 -17.71 -28.22 -5.31
N GLN A 478 -16.86 -28.12 -6.33
CA GLN A 478 -16.59 -29.21 -7.26
C GLN A 478 -16.02 -30.43 -6.54
N THR A 479 -14.99 -30.26 -5.70
CA THR A 479 -14.37 -31.36 -4.95
C THR A 479 -15.37 -32.05 -4.02
N PHE A 480 -16.24 -31.29 -3.34
CA PHE A 480 -17.24 -31.86 -2.44
C PHE A 480 -18.31 -32.66 -3.20
N ILE A 481 -18.87 -32.07 -4.27
CA ILE A 481 -19.93 -32.70 -5.06
C ILE A 481 -19.42 -33.93 -5.80
N SER A 482 -18.23 -33.86 -6.41
CA SER A 482 -17.61 -35.02 -7.09
C SER A 482 -17.37 -36.19 -6.13
N LYS A 483 -16.99 -35.90 -4.88
CA LYS A 483 -16.80 -36.90 -3.84
C LYS A 483 -18.09 -37.51 -3.34
N GLU A 484 -19.14 -36.69 -3.12
CA GLU A 484 -20.43 -37.14 -2.59
C GLU A 484 -21.22 -37.96 -3.63
N LEU A 485 -21.08 -37.61 -4.91
CA LEU A 485 -21.75 -38.31 -6.03
C LEU A 485 -20.88 -39.40 -6.66
N ASN A 486 -19.64 -39.58 -6.20
CA ASN A 486 -18.65 -40.51 -6.75
C ASN A 486 -18.46 -40.35 -8.27
N ASN A 487 -18.59 -39.11 -8.75
CA ASN A 487 -18.47 -38.77 -10.17
C ASN A 487 -17.50 -37.61 -10.36
N TYR A 488 -16.34 -37.89 -10.92
CA TYR A 488 -15.27 -36.92 -11.12
C TYR A 488 -15.29 -36.26 -12.50
N SER A 489 -16.24 -36.62 -13.37
CA SER A 489 -16.49 -35.94 -14.64
C SER A 489 -17.32 -34.67 -14.52
N ILE A 490 -17.84 -34.37 -13.30
CA ILE A 490 -18.66 -33.19 -13.03
C ILE A 490 -17.82 -31.92 -13.15
N SER A 491 -18.30 -30.98 -13.97
CA SER A 491 -17.74 -29.65 -14.08
C SER A 491 -18.74 -28.59 -13.60
N ILE A 492 -18.23 -27.49 -13.02
CA ILE A 492 -19.08 -26.36 -12.57
C ILE A 492 -18.82 -25.18 -13.49
N ASP A 493 -19.89 -24.60 -14.03
CA ASP A 493 -19.85 -23.37 -14.80
C ASP A 493 -20.64 -22.27 -14.09
N ILE A 494 -20.01 -21.12 -13.89
CA ILE A 494 -20.64 -19.97 -13.22
C ILE A 494 -20.89 -18.91 -14.29
N LYS A 495 -22.16 -18.58 -14.53
CA LYS A 495 -22.58 -17.60 -15.53
C LYS A 495 -23.07 -16.32 -14.90
N LEU A 496 -22.66 -15.20 -15.46
CA LEU A 496 -23.22 -13.90 -15.13
C LEU A 496 -24.45 -13.68 -16.02
N THR A 497 -25.64 -13.71 -15.43
CA THR A 497 -26.87 -13.34 -16.12
C THR A 497 -27.08 -11.85 -15.91
N GLU A 498 -26.96 -11.04 -17.00
CA GLU A 498 -27.47 -9.68 -16.97
C GLU A 498 -28.99 -9.75 -16.92
N GLU A 499 -29.59 -9.34 -15.80
CA GLU A 499 -31.03 -9.15 -15.73
C GLU A 499 -31.44 -8.08 -16.77
N THR A 500 -32.14 -8.50 -17.77
CA THR A 500 -32.89 -7.64 -18.71
C THR A 500 -34.21 -7.13 -18.11
N ASP A 501 -34.45 -7.30 -16.83
CA ASP A 501 -35.49 -6.61 -16.11
C ASP A 501 -34.92 -5.37 -15.40
N LYS A 502 -34.94 -4.26 -16.14
CA LYS A 502 -34.96 -2.93 -15.54
C LYS A 502 -36.15 -2.89 -14.58
N LYS A 503 -35.97 -3.13 -13.29
CA LYS A 503 -36.87 -2.58 -12.28
C LYS A 503 -36.89 -1.08 -12.54
N LYS A 504 -37.93 -0.59 -13.25
CA LYS A 504 -38.22 0.83 -13.35
C LYS A 504 -38.24 1.33 -11.93
N PHE A 505 -37.34 2.26 -11.61
CA PHE A 505 -37.47 3.05 -10.39
C PHE A 505 -38.80 3.81 -10.55
N LEU A 506 -39.87 3.27 -9.97
CA LEU A 506 -41.16 3.92 -9.93
C LEU A 506 -41.00 5.22 -9.15
N ASP A 507 -41.34 6.32 -9.76
CA ASP A 507 -41.41 7.63 -9.10
C ASP A 507 -42.44 7.57 -7.96
N SER A 508 -42.29 8.43 -6.95
CA SER A 508 -43.18 8.44 -5.77
C SER A 508 -44.64 8.51 -6.14
N LYS A 509 -44.99 9.19 -7.24
CA LYS A 509 -46.34 9.27 -7.79
C LYS A 509 -46.85 7.97 -8.43
N GLU A 510 -45.96 7.21 -9.07
CA GLU A 510 -46.29 5.91 -9.65
C GLU A 510 -46.48 4.85 -8.57
N LYS A 511 -45.67 4.90 -7.50
CA LYS A 511 -45.86 4.04 -6.32
C LYS A 511 -47.21 4.29 -5.64
N LEU A 512 -47.58 5.57 -5.52
CA LEU A 512 -48.86 5.95 -4.92
C LEU A 512 -50.04 5.41 -5.74
N LYS A 513 -50.00 5.49 -7.08
CA LYS A 513 -51.05 4.93 -7.95
C LYS A 513 -51.22 3.41 -7.77
N ILE A 514 -50.12 2.68 -7.72
CA ILE A 514 -50.17 1.22 -7.51
C ILE A 514 -50.72 0.87 -6.14
N ILE A 515 -50.45 1.67 -5.11
CA ILE A 515 -50.95 1.47 -3.76
C ILE A 515 -52.47 1.81 -3.71
N GLN A 516 -52.89 2.84 -4.42
CA GLN A 516 -54.31 3.23 -4.55
C GLN A 516 -55.15 2.17 -5.30
N GLU A 517 -54.60 1.58 -6.35
CA GLU A 517 -55.24 0.50 -7.12
C GLU A 517 -55.38 -0.79 -6.31
N ASN A 518 -54.47 -1.05 -5.36
CA ASN A 518 -54.50 -2.23 -4.52
C ASN A 518 -55.32 -2.09 -3.22
N ASN A 519 -55.70 -0.87 -2.82
CA ASN A 519 -56.40 -0.62 -1.57
C ASN A 519 -57.21 0.69 -1.59
N GLU A 520 -58.51 0.57 -1.80
CA GLU A 520 -59.43 1.72 -1.90
C GLU A 520 -59.51 2.57 -0.61
N SER A 521 -59.19 1.99 0.54
CA SER A 521 -59.19 2.71 1.82
C SER A 521 -58.10 3.77 1.93
N ILE A 522 -57.09 3.75 1.05
CA ILE A 522 -56.00 4.75 1.04
C ILE A 522 -56.45 6.07 0.42
N ILE A 523 -57.44 6.03 -0.48
CA ILE A 523 -57.99 7.24 -1.09
C ILE A 523 -58.73 8.06 -0.03
N SER A 524 -59.55 7.43 0.78
CA SER A 524 -60.25 8.09 1.89
C SER A 524 -59.31 8.62 2.96
N LEU A 525 -58.18 7.97 3.20
CA LEU A 525 -57.16 8.40 4.17
C LEU A 525 -56.38 9.62 3.68
N ILE A 526 -56.09 9.71 2.36
CA ILE A 526 -55.47 10.87 1.75
C ILE A 526 -56.38 12.11 1.77
N GLU A 527 -57.69 11.91 1.53
CA GLU A 527 -58.70 12.97 1.58
C GLU A 527 -58.96 13.47 3.01
N GLU A 528 -59.08 12.56 3.98
CA GLU A 528 -59.34 12.88 5.38
C GLU A 528 -58.18 13.62 6.06
N PHE A 529 -56.91 13.26 5.72
CA PHE A 529 -55.72 13.88 6.29
C PHE A 529 -55.07 14.96 5.40
N ASN A 530 -55.67 15.30 4.25
CA ASN A 530 -55.21 16.31 3.30
C ASN A 530 -53.69 16.19 2.96
N LEU A 531 -53.22 14.97 2.72
CA LEU A 531 -51.82 14.65 2.47
C LEU A 531 -51.46 15.11 1.07
N ARG A 532 -50.51 16.04 0.98
CA ARG A 532 -49.86 16.45 -0.29
C ARG A 532 -48.57 15.65 -0.48
N ILE A 533 -48.48 14.93 -1.60
CA ILE A 533 -47.29 14.19 -2.02
C ILE A 533 -46.72 14.81 -3.28
#